data_588c86537f5029a5a1230ee5789fc1fa
#
_entry.id   588c86537f5029a5a1230ee5789fc1fa
#
_cell.length_a   1.000
_cell.length_b   1.000
_cell.length_c   1.000
_cell.angle_alpha   90.00
_cell.angle_beta   90.00
_cell.angle_gamma   90.00
#
_symmetry.space_group_name_H-M   'P 1'
#
loop_
_entity.id
_entity.type
_entity.pdbx_description
1 polymer ?
#
loop_
_entity_poly.entity_id
_entity_poly.type
_entity_poly.pdbx_seq_one_letter_code
_entity_poly.pdbx_strand_id
1 'polypeptide(L)'
;VFLSTNAQIKILFDATKAEMAGNADWVIDADEFNLRTNSNSTVTIGGRESNPQRFPTPDQSNITSTTPENFWTGGISGWAIDLVKHGYFVETLPYDGRITYNDSTNPQDLSNYKVFIICEPNSPFSSTEKSALINFVSNGGGLFMVANHSGADRNADNWDAPQIYNDFFNNNSIKTNPFGINFNYENITSKTANVINDSNNVILNGPYGKVSQVDYYNGTTMVLDKSANPNTKGLVYESNADNTSSNNVRFATSIYGIGKVCAVGDSSIPDDGTGDPGDTLYDGYFFNAVGNHRILLLNAVIWLATSSGLATDDIMKPELSVNIYPNPSSDYVYVQSKTSEKYHLTLMDSSGKVLQSIPNTDKISITSYPKGIYYLVIKNDKGFKNFKVEKK
;
A
#
# COMPACT_ATOMS: atom_id res chain seq x y z
N VAL A 1 -0.47 24.12 -26.28
CA VAL A 1 -0.51 22.68 -26.05
C VAL A 1 -0.21 22.49 -24.57
N PHE A 2 -1.24 22.33 -23.73
CA PHE A 2 -1.05 21.98 -22.33
C PHE A 2 -0.79 20.48 -22.28
N LEU A 3 0.46 20.09 -22.05
CA LEU A 3 0.79 18.77 -21.56
C LEU A 3 0.20 18.69 -20.14
N SER A 4 -0.89 17.96 -19.96
CA SER A 4 -1.29 17.52 -18.64
C SER A 4 -0.23 16.51 -18.18
N THR A 5 0.76 16.95 -17.44
CA THR A 5 1.55 16.07 -16.61
C THR A 5 0.55 15.46 -15.62
N ASN A 6 0.24 14.18 -15.77
CA ASN A 6 -0.42 13.47 -14.68
C ASN A 6 0.45 13.70 -13.45
N ALA A 7 -0.11 14.40 -12.46
CA ALA A 7 0.61 14.64 -11.22
C ALA A 7 1.02 13.27 -10.65
N GLN A 8 2.29 13.14 -10.29
CA GLN A 8 2.83 11.93 -9.71
C GLN A 8 2.05 11.59 -8.43
N ILE A 9 1.62 10.35 -8.29
CA ILE A 9 0.86 9.92 -7.11
C ILE A 9 1.80 9.96 -5.90
N LYS A 10 1.41 10.71 -4.87
CA LYS A 10 2.16 10.86 -3.64
C LYS A 10 1.65 9.92 -2.55
N ILE A 11 2.58 9.26 -1.88
CA ILE A 11 2.35 8.37 -0.75
C ILE A 11 3.10 8.94 0.46
N LEU A 12 2.39 9.03 1.58
CA LEU A 12 2.96 9.50 2.84
C LEU A 12 3.08 8.32 3.81
N PHE A 13 4.25 8.16 4.42
CA PHE A 13 4.50 7.22 5.49
C PHE A 13 4.52 7.96 6.82
N ASP A 14 3.80 7.46 7.81
CA ASP A 14 3.74 8.06 9.15
C ASP A 14 5.03 7.76 9.95
N ALA A 15 5.52 8.76 10.66
CA ALA A 15 6.52 8.62 11.71
C ALA A 15 6.15 9.46 12.95
N THR A 16 4.86 9.86 13.07
CA THR A 16 4.38 10.74 14.18
C THR A 16 3.91 9.97 15.40
N LYS A 17 3.73 8.66 15.28
CA LYS A 17 3.16 7.81 16.34
C LYS A 17 4.20 6.90 16.99
N ALA A 18 5.45 7.37 17.05
CA ALA A 18 6.57 6.66 17.66
C ALA A 18 6.83 5.28 17.00
N GLU A 19 6.71 5.20 15.68
CA GLU A 19 6.95 4.01 14.88
C GLU A 19 8.42 3.53 14.97
N MET A 20 9.34 4.44 15.33
CA MET A 20 10.76 4.18 15.57
C MET A 20 11.09 3.94 17.05
N ALA A 21 10.10 3.68 17.90
CA ALA A 21 10.34 3.54 19.35
C ALA A 21 10.92 2.18 19.72
N GLY A 22 11.77 2.19 20.76
CA GLY A 22 12.27 0.97 21.38
C GLY A 22 13.28 0.22 20.53
N ASN A 23 12.90 -0.95 20.05
CA ASN A 23 13.69 -1.80 19.17
C ASN A 23 13.01 -2.01 17.81
N ALA A 24 12.19 -1.07 17.41
CA ALA A 24 11.54 -1.00 16.11
C ALA A 24 12.03 0.24 15.36
N ASP A 25 11.98 0.17 14.04
CA ASP A 25 12.39 1.25 13.15
C ASP A 25 11.50 1.25 11.90
N TRP A 26 10.18 1.46 12.12
CA TRP A 26 9.18 1.39 11.06
C TRP A 26 9.11 2.68 10.24
N VAL A 27 10.25 3.14 9.78
CA VAL A 27 10.44 4.31 8.91
C VAL A 27 11.06 3.90 7.57
N ILE A 28 10.97 4.77 6.57
CA ILE A 28 11.49 4.47 5.22
C ILE A 28 12.97 4.82 5.03
N ASP A 29 13.53 5.64 5.91
CA ASP A 29 14.97 5.98 5.93
C ASP A 29 15.37 6.24 7.38
N ALA A 30 16.65 6.16 7.68
CA ALA A 30 17.20 6.44 9.00
C ALA A 30 16.70 7.80 9.52
N ASP A 31 16.35 7.89 10.78
CA ASP A 31 15.84 9.12 11.36
C ASP A 31 16.87 9.85 12.26
N GLU A 32 16.60 11.12 12.59
CA GLU A 32 17.43 11.87 13.54
C GLU A 32 17.09 11.55 14.99
N PHE A 33 15.98 10.84 15.23
CA PHE A 33 15.35 10.70 16.52
C PHE A 33 15.04 9.24 16.83
N ASN A 34 15.98 8.58 17.46
CA ASN A 34 15.71 7.28 18.04
C ASN A 34 14.92 7.47 19.34
N LEU A 35 13.65 7.07 19.36
CA LEU A 35 12.80 7.16 20.53
C LEU A 35 13.10 6.01 21.47
N ARG A 36 13.67 6.32 22.62
CA ARG A 36 13.99 5.33 23.67
C ARG A 36 13.05 5.48 24.86
N THR A 37 12.74 4.35 25.47
CA THR A 37 12.03 4.28 26.73
C THR A 37 12.98 3.98 27.86
N ASN A 38 12.92 4.76 28.93
CA ASN A 38 13.66 4.49 30.17
C ASN A 38 12.86 3.61 31.13
N SER A 39 13.50 3.19 32.23
CA SER A 39 12.87 2.36 33.27
C SER A 39 11.64 2.97 33.97
N ASN A 40 11.36 4.26 33.73
CA ASN A 40 10.21 4.98 34.28
C ASN A 40 9.11 5.21 33.22
N SER A 41 9.15 4.47 32.11
CA SER A 41 8.23 4.62 30.98
C SER A 41 8.21 6.02 30.37
N THR A 42 9.32 6.75 30.48
CA THR A 42 9.45 8.06 29.85
C THR A 42 10.08 7.90 28.49
N VAL A 43 9.39 8.30 27.44
CA VAL A 43 9.93 8.37 26.07
C VAL A 43 10.95 9.51 26.01
N THR A 44 12.14 9.21 25.54
CA THR A 44 13.19 10.21 25.28
C THR A 44 13.63 10.13 23.84
N ILE A 45 13.93 11.28 23.27
CA ILE A 45 14.58 11.35 21.95
C ILE A 45 16.05 11.03 22.17
N GLY A 46 16.54 9.98 21.47
CA GLY A 46 17.93 9.55 21.51
C GLY A 46 18.86 10.49 20.75
N GLY A 47 20.12 10.13 20.64
CA GLY A 47 21.09 10.85 19.82
C GLY A 47 20.79 10.70 18.32
N ARG A 48 21.49 11.48 17.51
CA ARG A 48 21.45 11.34 16.06
C ARG A 48 22.02 9.99 15.64
N GLU A 49 21.44 9.42 14.62
CA GLU A 49 21.97 8.26 13.96
C GLU A 49 23.19 8.57 13.11
N SER A 50 23.94 7.53 12.78
CA SER A 50 25.06 7.65 11.86
C SER A 50 24.65 8.02 10.43
N ASN A 51 23.41 7.72 10.06
CA ASN A 51 22.80 8.03 8.79
C ASN A 51 21.45 8.74 9.02
N PRO A 52 21.47 10.06 9.32
CA PRO A 52 20.28 10.79 9.70
C PRO A 52 19.27 10.85 8.56
N GLN A 53 18.01 10.72 8.91
CA GLN A 53 16.89 10.78 8.00
C GLN A 53 16.88 12.09 7.20
N ARG A 54 16.56 11.99 5.93
CA ARG A 54 16.44 13.11 5.01
C ARG A 54 15.02 13.62 4.96
N PHE A 55 14.60 14.30 6.02
CA PHE A 55 13.27 14.90 6.13
C PHE A 55 13.10 16.16 5.27
N PRO A 56 11.84 16.45 4.90
CA PRO A 56 10.65 15.61 5.01
C PRO A 56 10.59 14.53 3.92
N THR A 57 11.39 14.67 2.88
CA THR A 57 11.36 13.84 1.70
C THR A 57 12.72 13.21 1.48
N PRO A 58 12.87 11.88 1.58
CA PRO A 58 14.09 11.20 1.19
C PRO A 58 14.46 11.51 -0.27
N ASP A 59 15.75 11.60 -0.56
CA ASP A 59 16.21 11.85 -1.94
C ASP A 59 15.89 10.66 -2.85
N GLN A 60 14.94 10.88 -3.76
CA GLN A 60 14.46 9.87 -4.72
C GLN A 60 15.09 10.05 -6.11
N SER A 61 15.80 11.16 -6.35
CA SER A 61 16.26 11.54 -7.68
C SER A 61 17.24 10.54 -8.30
N ASN A 62 17.95 9.81 -7.45
CA ASN A 62 18.96 8.82 -7.86
C ASN A 62 18.45 7.38 -7.84
N ILE A 63 17.19 7.14 -7.48
CA ILE A 63 16.61 5.79 -7.46
C ILE A 63 16.33 5.36 -8.91
N THR A 64 16.91 4.23 -9.28
CA THR A 64 16.75 3.56 -10.57
C THR A 64 16.21 2.15 -10.37
N SER A 65 15.88 1.46 -11.44
CA SER A 65 15.45 0.06 -11.38
C SER A 65 16.48 -0.89 -10.75
N THR A 66 17.75 -0.50 -10.73
CA THR A 66 18.87 -1.28 -10.18
C THR A 66 19.32 -0.82 -8.79
N THR A 67 18.74 0.24 -8.25
CA THR A 67 19.01 0.67 -6.88
C THR A 67 18.62 -0.45 -5.91
N PRO A 68 19.49 -0.85 -4.98
CA PRO A 68 19.14 -1.87 -4.00
C PRO A 68 18.06 -1.34 -3.06
N GLU A 69 17.24 -2.23 -2.54
CA GLU A 69 16.12 -1.89 -1.68
C GLU A 69 16.54 -1.42 -0.28
N ASN A 70 17.78 -1.67 0.11
CA ASN A 70 18.42 -1.14 1.31
C ASN A 70 19.24 0.14 1.04
N PHE A 71 18.92 0.89 0.00
CA PHE A 71 19.53 2.20 -0.28
C PHE A 71 19.18 3.25 0.78
N TRP A 72 18.00 3.16 1.33
CA TRP A 72 17.59 3.76 2.59
C TRP A 72 17.69 2.70 3.70
N THR A 73 17.66 3.10 4.95
CA THR A 73 17.99 2.22 6.09
C THR A 73 16.96 2.16 7.19
N GLY A 74 15.72 2.51 6.94
CA GLY A 74 14.61 2.24 7.86
C GLY A 74 13.99 0.86 7.63
N GLY A 75 13.39 0.27 8.62
CA GLY A 75 12.84 -1.10 8.57
C GLY A 75 11.80 -1.35 7.48
N ILE A 76 11.25 -0.30 6.86
CA ILE A 76 10.31 -0.40 5.72
C ILE A 76 10.85 0.30 4.46
N SER A 77 12.17 0.50 4.38
CA SER A 77 12.83 1.14 3.25
C SER A 77 12.64 0.37 1.95
N GLY A 78 12.70 -0.95 1.99
CA GLY A 78 12.49 -1.82 0.84
C GLY A 78 11.14 -1.62 0.17
N TRP A 79 10.08 -1.48 0.96
CA TRP A 79 8.74 -1.19 0.45
C TRP A 79 8.66 0.19 -0.21
N ALA A 80 9.23 1.21 0.44
CA ALA A 80 9.22 2.57 -0.09
C ALA A 80 10.04 2.70 -1.38
N ILE A 81 11.24 2.10 -1.44
CA ILE A 81 12.09 2.09 -2.64
C ILE A 81 11.41 1.38 -3.80
N ASP A 82 10.74 0.26 -3.56
CA ASP A 82 9.94 -0.40 -4.58
C ASP A 82 8.82 0.51 -5.12
N LEU A 83 8.14 1.25 -4.26
CA LEU A 83 7.12 2.19 -4.69
C LEU A 83 7.71 3.31 -5.56
N VAL A 84 8.90 3.83 -5.23
CA VAL A 84 9.60 4.81 -6.09
C VAL A 84 9.97 4.21 -7.43
N LYS A 85 10.49 2.98 -7.47
CA LYS A 85 10.80 2.25 -8.73
C LYS A 85 9.57 2.07 -9.62
N HIS A 86 8.38 2.07 -9.02
CA HIS A 86 7.11 1.95 -9.73
C HIS A 86 6.43 3.30 -10.02
N GLY A 87 7.15 4.40 -9.84
CA GLY A 87 6.73 5.74 -10.27
C GLY A 87 5.93 6.52 -9.24
N TYR A 88 5.79 6.02 -8.01
CA TYR A 88 5.23 6.79 -6.91
C TYR A 88 6.24 7.77 -6.34
N PHE A 89 5.75 8.86 -5.75
CA PHE A 89 6.55 9.76 -4.96
C PHE A 89 6.27 9.51 -3.48
N VAL A 90 7.27 9.17 -2.71
CA VAL A 90 7.11 8.85 -1.28
C VAL A 90 7.67 9.94 -0.40
N GLU A 91 7.01 10.21 0.70
CA GLU A 91 7.46 11.13 1.73
C GLU A 91 7.26 10.51 3.11
N THR A 92 8.06 10.95 4.08
CA THR A 92 7.83 10.69 5.49
C THR A 92 7.10 11.88 6.11
N LEU A 93 6.05 11.62 6.89
CA LEU A 93 5.52 12.59 7.84
C LEU A 93 6.38 12.47 9.10
N PRO A 94 7.24 13.47 9.41
CA PRO A 94 8.25 13.36 10.45
C PRO A 94 7.64 13.28 11.85
N TYR A 95 8.45 12.88 12.82
CA TYR A 95 8.04 12.71 14.23
C TYR A 95 7.25 13.89 14.80
N ASP A 96 7.63 15.12 14.48
CA ASP A 96 6.96 16.35 14.87
C ASP A 96 5.93 16.85 13.84
N GLY A 97 5.64 16.04 12.84
CA GLY A 97 4.63 16.32 11.82
C GLY A 97 3.20 16.33 12.36
N ARG A 98 2.27 16.81 11.55
CA ARG A 98 0.87 16.92 11.92
C ARG A 98 -0.01 16.11 10.98
N ILE A 99 -0.78 15.18 11.50
CA ILE A 99 -1.83 14.48 10.74
C ILE A 99 -3.05 15.41 10.65
N THR A 100 -3.23 16.04 9.48
CA THR A 100 -4.33 16.95 9.18
C THR A 100 -5.00 16.62 7.85
N TYR A 101 -6.22 17.10 7.66
CA TYR A 101 -6.94 16.99 6.39
C TYR A 101 -7.67 18.30 6.07
N ASN A 102 -7.37 18.88 4.90
CA ASN A 102 -7.80 20.20 4.45
C ASN A 102 -7.25 21.38 5.31
N ASP A 103 -6.07 21.22 5.88
CA ASP A 103 -5.33 22.30 6.53
C ASP A 103 -4.29 22.89 5.56
N SER A 104 -4.61 24.01 4.94
CA SER A 104 -3.72 24.69 3.99
C SER A 104 -2.42 25.22 4.60
N THR A 105 -2.30 25.25 5.94
CA THR A 105 -1.08 25.66 6.65
C THR A 105 -0.11 24.51 6.86
N ASN A 106 -0.53 23.29 6.62
CA ASN A 106 0.30 22.10 6.70
C ASN A 106 0.77 21.67 5.30
N PRO A 107 2.06 21.81 4.95
CA PRO A 107 2.56 21.40 3.65
C PRO A 107 2.43 19.90 3.39
N GLN A 108 2.41 19.08 4.46
CA GLN A 108 2.19 17.65 4.42
C GLN A 108 0.75 17.26 4.84
N ASP A 109 -0.23 18.12 4.55
CA ASP A 109 -1.64 17.80 4.73
C ASP A 109 -2.06 16.60 3.89
N LEU A 110 -2.86 15.70 4.46
CA LEU A 110 -3.28 14.45 3.79
C LEU A 110 -4.00 14.69 2.47
N SER A 111 -4.62 15.87 2.25
CA SER A 111 -5.23 16.22 0.97
C SER A 111 -4.22 16.31 -0.19
N ASN A 112 -2.92 16.43 0.09
CA ASN A 112 -1.85 16.43 -0.90
C ASN A 112 -1.39 15.02 -1.30
N TYR A 113 -1.89 13.97 -0.65
CA TYR A 113 -1.46 12.59 -0.84
C TYR A 113 -2.63 11.70 -1.26
N LYS A 114 -2.28 10.63 -1.95
CA LYS A 114 -3.28 9.63 -2.35
C LYS A 114 -3.36 8.44 -1.40
N VAL A 115 -2.24 8.08 -0.78
CA VAL A 115 -2.15 6.99 0.19
C VAL A 115 -1.40 7.48 1.42
N PHE A 116 -1.89 7.10 2.59
CA PHE A 116 -1.23 7.25 3.87
C PHE A 116 -1.01 5.88 4.50
N ILE A 117 0.22 5.60 4.91
CA ILE A 117 0.65 4.32 5.47
C ILE A 117 1.10 4.53 6.90
N ILE A 118 0.53 3.77 7.83
CA ILE A 118 0.85 3.79 9.25
C ILE A 118 1.32 2.39 9.63
N CYS A 119 2.55 2.26 10.12
CA CYS A 119 3.14 0.98 10.50
C CYS A 119 3.42 0.93 11.99
N GLU A 120 2.71 0.05 12.70
CA GLU A 120 2.87 -0.21 14.14
C GLU A 120 2.93 1.07 15.00
N PRO A 121 1.86 1.88 15.04
CA PRO A 121 1.84 3.06 15.89
C PRO A 121 1.97 2.67 17.36
N ASN A 122 2.82 3.41 18.10
CA ASN A 122 3.07 3.22 19.52
C ASN A 122 2.58 4.40 20.37
N SER A 123 1.85 5.36 19.79
CA SER A 123 1.21 6.46 20.50
C SER A 123 -0.20 6.69 19.99
N PRO A 124 -1.21 6.89 20.86
CA PRO A 124 -2.59 7.07 20.46
C PRO A 124 -2.80 8.30 19.58
N PHE A 125 -3.75 8.21 18.65
CA PHE A 125 -4.21 9.36 17.87
C PHE A 125 -5.08 10.30 18.70
N SER A 126 -4.85 11.59 18.58
CA SER A 126 -5.74 12.62 19.12
C SER A 126 -7.10 12.61 18.40
N SER A 127 -8.11 13.24 18.99
CA SER A 127 -9.45 13.34 18.39
C SER A 127 -9.44 14.06 17.02
N THR A 128 -8.55 15.04 16.86
CA THR A 128 -8.39 15.77 15.59
C THR A 128 -7.73 14.91 14.52
N GLU A 129 -6.72 14.14 14.86
CA GLU A 129 -6.06 13.20 13.94
C GLU A 129 -7.00 12.06 13.50
N LYS A 130 -7.77 11.48 14.44
CA LYS A 130 -8.81 10.51 14.11
C LYS A 130 -9.80 11.06 13.10
N SER A 131 -10.24 12.31 13.30
CA SER A 131 -11.16 12.98 12.38
C SER A 131 -10.51 13.25 11.01
N ALA A 132 -9.24 13.65 10.98
CA ALA A 132 -8.49 13.88 9.76
C ALA A 132 -8.37 12.59 8.93
N LEU A 133 -8.00 11.48 9.56
CA LEU A 133 -7.87 10.16 8.91
C LEU A 133 -9.21 9.66 8.35
N ILE A 134 -10.30 9.77 9.11
CA ILE A 134 -11.63 9.34 8.64
C ILE A 134 -12.09 10.21 7.46
N ASN A 135 -11.89 11.53 7.53
CA ASN A 135 -12.24 12.45 6.46
C ASN A 135 -11.38 12.22 5.21
N PHE A 136 -10.08 11.98 5.37
CA PHE A 136 -9.18 11.63 4.27
C PHE A 136 -9.71 10.41 3.50
N VAL A 137 -10.02 9.32 4.21
CA VAL A 137 -10.57 8.12 3.59
C VAL A 137 -11.95 8.41 2.97
N SER A 138 -12.86 9.07 3.71
CA SER A 138 -14.21 9.35 3.20
C SER A 138 -14.21 10.10 1.87
N ASN A 139 -13.19 10.94 1.65
CA ASN A 139 -13.03 11.77 0.46
C ASN A 139 -12.09 11.17 -0.60
N GLY A 140 -11.79 9.89 -0.53
CA GLY A 140 -11.10 9.16 -1.60
C GLY A 140 -9.62 8.88 -1.35
N GLY A 141 -9.12 9.15 -0.16
CA GLY A 141 -7.79 8.72 0.26
C GLY A 141 -7.71 7.22 0.50
N GLY A 142 -6.53 6.67 0.35
CA GLY A 142 -6.18 5.29 0.67
C GLY A 142 -5.45 5.22 2.02
N LEU A 143 -5.95 4.46 2.98
CA LEU A 143 -5.29 4.26 4.27
C LEU A 143 -4.79 2.83 4.39
N PHE A 144 -3.49 2.66 4.65
CA PHE A 144 -2.92 1.36 4.96
C PHE A 144 -2.50 1.31 6.43
N MET A 145 -3.04 0.37 7.17
CA MET A 145 -2.75 0.17 8.58
C MET A 145 -2.03 -1.16 8.77
N VAL A 146 -0.85 -1.11 9.34
CA VAL A 146 -0.07 -2.28 9.76
C VAL A 146 -0.06 -2.29 11.28
N ALA A 147 -0.61 -3.34 11.90
CA ALA A 147 -0.53 -3.54 13.34
C ALA A 147 0.62 -4.50 13.69
N ASN A 148 0.68 -4.91 14.94
CA ASN A 148 1.54 -5.96 15.45
C ASN A 148 0.77 -6.75 16.53
N HIS A 149 1.44 -7.63 17.25
CA HIS A 149 0.82 -8.41 18.33
C HIS A 149 0.46 -7.57 19.55
N SER A 150 -0.44 -8.08 20.37
CA SER A 150 -0.73 -7.49 21.68
C SER A 150 0.50 -7.55 22.59
N GLY A 151 0.76 -6.44 23.30
CA GLY A 151 1.90 -6.28 24.18
C GLY A 151 3.20 -5.82 23.50
N ALA A 152 3.17 -5.45 22.21
CA ALA A 152 4.27 -4.78 21.53
C ALA A 152 4.24 -3.26 21.82
N ASP A 153 4.32 -2.91 23.09
CA ASP A 153 4.38 -1.53 23.58
C ASP A 153 5.83 -1.05 23.57
N ARG A 154 6.26 -0.46 22.42
CA ARG A 154 7.66 -0.12 22.18
C ARG A 154 8.14 1.11 22.95
N ASN A 155 7.23 2.01 23.28
CA ASN A 155 7.51 3.24 24.03
C ASN A 155 7.15 3.15 25.52
N ALA A 156 6.63 2.01 25.98
CA ALA A 156 6.21 1.68 27.33
C ALA A 156 5.19 2.67 27.94
N ASP A 157 4.23 3.10 27.12
CA ASP A 157 3.13 3.97 27.55
C ASP A 157 1.83 3.19 27.84
N ASN A 158 1.87 1.86 27.76
CA ASN A 158 0.78 0.88 27.90
C ASN A 158 -0.22 0.88 26.71
N TRP A 159 0.19 1.39 25.56
CA TRP A 159 -0.55 1.29 24.32
C TRP A 159 0.24 0.48 23.28
N ASP A 160 -0.41 -0.51 22.69
CA ASP A 160 0.12 -1.24 21.52
C ASP A 160 -0.70 -0.92 20.27
N ALA A 161 -0.19 -1.26 19.11
CA ALA A 161 -0.83 -0.95 17.84
C ALA A 161 -2.27 -1.48 17.72
N PRO A 162 -2.62 -2.72 18.14
CA PRO A 162 -4.01 -3.19 18.19
C PRO A 162 -4.93 -2.30 19.02
N GLN A 163 -4.49 -1.88 20.22
CA GLN A 163 -5.26 -1.00 21.09
C GLN A 163 -5.44 0.38 20.48
N ILE A 164 -4.38 0.94 19.90
CA ILE A 164 -4.38 2.26 19.25
C ILE A 164 -5.36 2.29 18.07
N TYR A 165 -5.33 1.27 17.21
CA TYR A 165 -6.27 1.19 16.08
C TYR A 165 -7.71 0.97 16.55
N ASN A 166 -7.95 0.10 17.54
CA ASN A 166 -9.29 -0.10 18.08
C ASN A 166 -9.84 1.15 18.76
N ASP A 167 -8.98 1.93 19.45
CA ASP A 167 -9.33 3.25 19.98
C ASP A 167 -9.65 4.24 18.87
N PHE A 168 -8.87 4.27 17.79
CA PHE A 168 -9.14 5.09 16.61
C PHE A 168 -10.52 4.76 16.02
N PHE A 169 -10.84 3.49 15.86
CA PHE A 169 -12.12 3.09 15.26
C PHE A 169 -13.33 3.36 16.14
N ASN A 170 -13.22 3.12 17.44
CA ASN A 170 -14.36 3.11 18.33
C ASN A 170 -14.54 4.41 19.13
N ASN A 171 -13.49 5.21 19.30
CA ASN A 171 -13.48 6.45 20.09
C ASN A 171 -13.17 7.67 19.22
N ASN A 172 -13.97 7.87 18.18
CA ASN A 172 -13.93 9.06 17.31
C ASN A 172 -15.28 9.77 17.30
N SER A 173 -15.31 11.03 16.85
CA SER A 173 -16.52 11.86 16.83
C SER A 173 -17.34 11.75 15.55
N ILE A 174 -16.92 10.97 14.54
CA ILE A 174 -17.56 10.92 13.23
C ILE A 174 -18.47 9.70 13.11
N LYS A 175 -17.93 8.52 13.31
CA LYS A 175 -18.70 7.27 13.21
C LYS A 175 -17.95 6.14 13.93
N THR A 176 -18.62 5.46 14.85
CA THR A 176 -18.06 4.26 15.49
C THR A 176 -17.77 3.20 14.44
N ASN A 177 -16.56 2.71 14.47
CA ASN A 177 -16.00 1.69 13.57
C ASN A 177 -16.30 1.95 12.07
N PRO A 178 -15.85 3.09 11.51
CA PRO A 178 -16.19 3.48 10.14
C PRO A 178 -15.71 2.47 9.10
N PHE A 179 -14.67 1.71 9.41
CA PHE A 179 -14.06 0.74 8.50
C PHE A 179 -14.56 -0.69 8.69
N GLY A 180 -15.30 -0.98 9.77
CA GLY A 180 -15.79 -2.32 10.07
C GLY A 180 -14.69 -3.32 10.41
N ILE A 181 -13.58 -2.86 10.99
CA ILE A 181 -12.41 -3.67 11.35
C ILE A 181 -12.15 -3.48 12.85
N ASN A 182 -11.81 -4.57 13.55
CA ASN A 182 -11.25 -4.50 14.90
C ASN A 182 -10.08 -5.50 14.97
N PHE A 183 -8.96 -5.11 15.57
CA PHE A 183 -7.85 -6.00 15.83
C PHE A 183 -8.08 -6.82 17.09
N ASN A 184 -7.72 -8.08 17.06
CA ASN A 184 -7.70 -8.94 18.26
C ASN A 184 -6.47 -8.62 19.12
N TYR A 185 -6.49 -9.09 20.37
CA TYR A 185 -5.35 -8.98 21.29
C TYR A 185 -4.64 -10.33 21.39
N GLU A 186 -3.90 -10.67 20.35
CA GLU A 186 -3.25 -11.96 20.15
C GLU A 186 -1.76 -11.81 19.85
N ASN A 187 -1.03 -12.91 19.93
CA ASN A 187 0.34 -13.02 19.44
C ASN A 187 0.47 -14.33 18.67
N ILE A 188 0.53 -14.23 17.33
CA ILE A 188 0.49 -15.36 16.42
C ILE A 188 1.77 -15.41 15.59
N THR A 189 2.43 -16.57 15.61
CA THR A 189 3.53 -16.89 14.70
C THR A 189 3.15 -18.13 13.91
N SER A 190 2.70 -17.95 12.69
CA SER A 190 2.32 -19.03 11.80
C SER A 190 2.12 -18.53 10.37
N LYS A 191 2.21 -19.44 9.42
CA LYS A 191 1.93 -19.21 8.01
C LYS A 191 0.54 -19.71 7.62
N THR A 192 -0.05 -19.09 6.61
CA THR A 192 -1.33 -19.50 6.07
C THR A 192 -1.37 -19.42 4.54
N ALA A 193 -2.00 -20.40 3.92
CA ALA A 193 -2.41 -20.38 2.51
C ALA A 193 -3.94 -20.18 2.38
N ASN A 194 -4.61 -19.81 3.46
CA ASN A 194 -6.05 -19.58 3.48
C ASN A 194 -6.39 -18.18 2.90
N VAL A 195 -6.18 -18.05 1.61
CA VAL A 195 -6.46 -16.87 0.79
C VAL A 195 -7.78 -17.10 0.06
N ILE A 196 -8.67 -16.11 0.03
CA ILE A 196 -9.93 -16.26 -0.70
C ILE A 196 -9.68 -16.50 -2.20
N ASN A 197 -10.55 -17.29 -2.81
CA ASN A 197 -10.46 -17.56 -4.25
C ASN A 197 -11.25 -16.51 -5.04
N ASP A 198 -10.62 -15.37 -5.32
CA ASP A 198 -11.18 -14.29 -6.14
C ASP A 198 -10.13 -13.87 -7.18
N SER A 199 -10.25 -14.41 -8.40
CA SER A 199 -9.33 -14.14 -9.51
C SER A 199 -9.36 -12.66 -9.98
N ASN A 200 -10.42 -11.93 -9.67
CA ASN A 200 -10.58 -10.53 -10.06
C ASN A 200 -10.06 -9.57 -8.99
N ASN A 201 -9.69 -10.08 -7.82
CA ASN A 201 -9.18 -9.26 -6.74
C ASN A 201 -7.77 -8.77 -7.08
N VAL A 202 -7.61 -7.48 -7.29
CA VAL A 202 -6.34 -6.86 -7.71
C VAL A 202 -5.26 -6.87 -6.63
N ILE A 203 -5.61 -7.07 -5.37
CA ILE A 203 -4.64 -7.25 -4.29
C ILE A 203 -4.07 -8.67 -4.33
N LEU A 204 -4.93 -9.65 -4.56
CA LEU A 204 -4.53 -11.06 -4.59
C LEU A 204 -3.96 -11.52 -5.93
N ASN A 205 -4.34 -10.86 -7.02
CA ASN A 205 -3.93 -11.19 -8.39
C ASN A 205 -3.57 -9.93 -9.18
N GLY A 206 -2.78 -9.05 -8.57
CA GLY A 206 -2.40 -7.77 -9.14
C GLY A 206 -1.17 -7.84 -10.05
N PRO A 207 -0.68 -6.67 -10.49
CA PRO A 207 0.42 -6.59 -11.46
C PRO A 207 1.75 -7.12 -10.94
N TYR A 208 1.95 -7.19 -9.62
CA TYR A 208 3.18 -7.73 -9.03
C TYR A 208 3.14 -9.24 -8.85
N GLY A 209 2.02 -9.88 -9.07
CA GLY A 209 1.87 -11.32 -9.00
C GLY A 209 0.70 -11.77 -8.14
N LYS A 210 0.67 -13.07 -7.88
CA LYS A 210 -0.37 -13.73 -7.10
C LYS A 210 0.06 -13.87 -5.64
N VAL A 211 -0.85 -13.52 -4.74
CA VAL A 211 -0.74 -13.84 -3.31
C VAL A 211 -1.40 -15.19 -3.05
N SER A 212 -0.63 -16.17 -2.61
CA SER A 212 -1.10 -17.52 -2.31
C SER A 212 -0.92 -17.89 -0.84
N GLN A 213 -0.09 -17.17 -0.11
CA GLN A 213 0.16 -17.41 1.31
C GLN A 213 0.77 -16.18 1.98
N VAL A 214 0.62 -16.10 3.30
CA VAL A 214 1.17 -15.06 4.17
C VAL A 214 1.73 -15.71 5.42
N ASP A 215 2.84 -15.21 5.92
CA ASP A 215 3.50 -15.69 7.13
C ASP A 215 3.55 -14.58 8.16
N TYR A 216 3.10 -14.86 9.37
CA TYR A 216 3.15 -13.94 10.50
C TYR A 216 4.27 -14.33 11.45
N TYR A 217 4.98 -13.33 11.95
CA TYR A 217 5.94 -13.47 13.03
C TYR A 217 5.59 -12.49 14.14
N ASN A 218 4.85 -12.98 15.15
CA ASN A 218 4.28 -12.18 16.22
C ASN A 218 3.27 -11.15 15.74
N GLY A 219 2.22 -11.59 15.07
CA GLY A 219 1.12 -10.73 14.61
C GLY A 219 -0.17 -10.95 15.37
N THR A 220 -1.22 -10.28 14.96
CA THR A 220 -2.60 -10.46 15.44
C THR A 220 -3.58 -10.63 14.29
N THR A 221 -4.74 -11.23 14.57
CA THR A 221 -5.84 -11.29 13.59
C THR A 221 -6.82 -10.13 13.79
N MET A 222 -7.81 -10.07 12.91
CA MET A 222 -8.89 -9.08 12.93
C MET A 222 -10.25 -9.77 12.94
N VAL A 223 -11.23 -9.04 13.50
CA VAL A 223 -12.66 -9.32 13.38
C VAL A 223 -13.31 -8.24 12.53
N LEU A 224 -14.16 -8.65 11.59
CA LEU A 224 -14.90 -7.74 10.72
C LEU A 224 -16.31 -7.50 11.26
N ASP A 225 -16.66 -6.24 11.43
CA ASP A 225 -18.01 -5.79 11.79
C ASP A 225 -18.74 -5.28 10.54
N LYS A 226 -19.40 -6.21 9.85
CA LYS A 226 -20.19 -5.90 8.66
C LYS A 226 -21.45 -5.09 8.98
N SER A 227 -21.86 -4.99 10.23
CA SER A 227 -22.98 -4.12 10.65
C SER A 227 -22.55 -2.66 10.71
N ALA A 228 -21.31 -2.39 11.14
CA ALA A 228 -20.72 -1.06 11.12
C ALA A 228 -20.35 -0.62 9.70
N ASN A 229 -19.73 -1.54 8.91
CA ASN A 229 -19.44 -1.28 7.51
C ASN A 229 -19.61 -2.56 6.66
N PRO A 230 -20.66 -2.66 5.82
CA PRO A 230 -20.92 -3.83 4.98
C PRO A 230 -19.88 -4.04 3.87
N ASN A 231 -19.03 -3.03 3.57
CA ASN A 231 -18.01 -3.10 2.52
C ASN A 231 -16.67 -3.63 3.03
N THR A 232 -16.59 -4.07 4.30
CA THR A 232 -15.39 -4.72 4.82
C THR A 232 -15.29 -6.15 4.35
N LYS A 233 -14.07 -6.60 3.97
CA LYS A 233 -13.78 -7.94 3.46
C LYS A 233 -12.48 -8.47 4.02
N GLY A 234 -12.44 -9.76 4.41
CA GLY A 234 -11.21 -10.49 4.64
C GLY A 234 -10.68 -11.08 3.33
N LEU A 235 -9.40 -10.98 3.09
CA LEU A 235 -8.73 -11.54 1.92
C LEU A 235 -7.83 -12.71 2.27
N VAL A 236 -7.20 -12.68 3.46
CA VAL A 236 -6.35 -13.73 4.00
C VAL A 236 -6.81 -14.03 5.42
N TYR A 237 -6.87 -15.29 5.75
CA TYR A 237 -7.38 -15.79 7.03
C TYR A 237 -6.38 -16.72 7.72
N GLU A 238 -6.55 -16.95 9.01
CA GLU A 238 -5.83 -17.98 9.75
C GLU A 238 -6.02 -19.35 9.08
N SER A 239 -5.02 -20.24 9.17
CA SER A 239 -4.94 -21.47 8.37
C SER A 239 -6.16 -22.39 8.49
N ASN A 240 -6.76 -22.47 9.66
CA ASN A 240 -7.92 -23.32 9.92
C ASN A 240 -9.25 -22.56 10.03
N ALA A 241 -9.25 -21.27 9.68
CA ALA A 241 -10.45 -20.45 9.77
C ALA A 241 -11.36 -20.65 8.54
N ASP A 242 -12.65 -20.45 8.75
CA ASP A 242 -13.61 -20.28 7.66
C ASP A 242 -13.36 -18.92 6.99
N ASN A 243 -12.90 -18.91 5.75
CA ASN A 243 -12.59 -17.70 4.98
C ASN A 243 -13.82 -16.97 4.40
N THR A 244 -15.00 -17.40 4.78
CA THR A 244 -16.27 -16.69 4.55
C THR A 244 -16.78 -15.98 5.82
N SER A 245 -16.16 -16.27 6.96
CA SER A 245 -16.51 -15.70 8.26
C SER A 245 -16.03 -14.25 8.42
N SER A 246 -16.37 -13.65 9.55
CA SER A 246 -15.85 -12.33 9.94
C SER A 246 -14.67 -12.40 10.91
N ASN A 247 -14.22 -13.59 11.30
CA ASN A 247 -13.21 -13.79 12.34
C ASN A 247 -11.90 -14.32 11.76
N ASN A 248 -10.83 -14.18 12.54
CA ASN A 248 -9.51 -14.73 12.21
C ASN A 248 -8.95 -14.23 10.87
N VAL A 249 -9.22 -12.96 10.56
CA VAL A 249 -8.74 -12.30 9.33
C VAL A 249 -7.33 -11.79 9.55
N ARG A 250 -6.41 -12.09 8.63
CA ARG A 250 -5.02 -11.60 8.65
C ARG A 250 -4.82 -10.37 7.78
N PHE A 251 -5.54 -10.31 6.66
CA PHE A 251 -5.52 -9.15 5.77
C PHE A 251 -6.95 -8.77 5.42
N ALA A 252 -7.31 -7.53 5.72
CA ALA A 252 -8.63 -6.99 5.47
C ALA A 252 -8.59 -5.78 4.55
N THR A 253 -9.71 -5.57 3.85
CA THR A 253 -9.99 -4.35 3.08
C THR A 253 -11.32 -3.77 3.47
N SER A 254 -11.47 -2.45 3.31
CA SER A 254 -12.74 -1.77 3.50
C SER A 254 -12.87 -0.60 2.53
N ILE A 255 -14.12 -0.21 2.22
CA ILE A 255 -14.44 1.01 1.49
C ILE A 255 -15.29 1.88 2.41
N TYR A 256 -14.89 3.14 2.59
CA TYR A 256 -15.64 4.11 3.37
C TYR A 256 -15.72 5.44 2.62
N GLY A 257 -16.94 5.94 2.39
CA GLY A 257 -17.15 7.02 1.43
C GLY A 257 -16.69 6.58 0.04
N ILE A 258 -15.80 7.35 -0.56
CA ILE A 258 -15.16 7.01 -1.84
C ILE A 258 -13.69 6.58 -1.68
N GLY A 259 -13.21 6.41 -0.45
CA GLY A 259 -11.85 5.96 -0.15
C GLY A 259 -11.77 4.49 0.23
N LYS A 260 -10.55 4.05 0.44
CA LYS A 260 -10.20 2.64 0.60
C LYS A 260 -9.29 2.43 1.81
N VAL A 261 -9.41 1.28 2.43
CA VAL A 261 -8.59 0.90 3.59
C VAL A 261 -8.04 -0.50 3.38
N CYS A 262 -6.76 -0.70 3.69
CA CYS A 262 -6.14 -1.99 3.92
C CYS A 262 -5.69 -2.09 5.37
N ALA A 263 -5.80 -3.27 5.95
CA ALA A 263 -5.29 -3.57 7.27
C ALA A 263 -4.61 -4.94 7.30
N VAL A 264 -3.48 -5.03 7.99
CA VAL A 264 -2.71 -6.26 8.23
C VAL A 264 -2.22 -6.27 9.67
N GLY A 265 -2.17 -7.44 10.28
CA GLY A 265 -1.94 -7.59 11.72
C GLY A 265 -0.49 -7.87 12.12
N ASP A 266 0.50 -7.62 11.27
CA ASP A 266 1.89 -7.97 11.56
C ASP A 266 2.88 -7.04 10.86
N SER A 267 3.70 -6.34 11.64
CA SER A 267 4.74 -5.43 11.16
C SER A 267 5.99 -6.15 10.62
N SER A 268 6.16 -7.43 10.90
CA SER A 268 7.22 -8.22 10.27
C SER A 268 7.03 -8.42 8.75
N ILE A 269 5.82 -8.19 8.25
CA ILE A 269 5.50 -8.30 6.81
C ILE A 269 6.21 -7.23 5.96
N PRO A 270 6.17 -5.93 6.32
CA PRO A 270 6.92 -4.91 5.60
C PRO A 270 8.37 -4.78 6.03
N ASP A 271 8.80 -5.42 7.12
CA ASP A 271 10.16 -5.36 7.64
C ASP A 271 11.16 -5.91 6.63
N ASP A 272 12.15 -5.13 6.27
CA ASP A 272 13.18 -5.49 5.28
C ASP A 272 14.53 -5.86 5.89
N GLY A 273 14.59 -5.94 7.22
CA GLY A 273 15.79 -6.32 7.96
C GLY A 273 16.82 -5.20 8.09
N THR A 274 16.49 -3.96 7.72
CA THR A 274 17.35 -2.80 7.92
C THR A 274 16.78 -1.88 9.01
N GLY A 275 17.63 -1.12 9.70
CA GLY A 275 17.26 -0.24 10.77
C GLY A 275 18.48 0.14 11.62
N ASP A 276 18.22 0.63 12.82
CA ASP A 276 19.21 1.11 13.75
C ASP A 276 20.01 -0.04 14.41
N PRO A 277 21.26 0.24 14.82
CA PRO A 277 22.01 -0.73 15.61
C PRO A 277 21.28 -1.08 16.93
N GLY A 278 20.88 -2.32 17.06
CA GLY A 278 20.21 -2.85 18.27
C GLY A 278 18.72 -3.09 18.10
N ASP A 279 18.15 -2.78 16.95
CA ASP A 279 16.76 -3.12 16.64
C ASP A 279 16.58 -4.61 16.45
N THR A 280 15.36 -5.08 16.73
CA THR A 280 14.96 -6.46 16.46
C THR A 280 14.24 -6.48 15.13
N LEU A 281 14.98 -6.84 14.09
CA LEU A 281 14.52 -6.82 12.72
C LEU A 281 14.21 -8.22 12.21
N TYR A 282 13.19 -8.33 11.40
CA TYR A 282 12.75 -9.57 10.76
C TYR A 282 12.58 -9.29 9.26
N ASP A 283 13.38 -9.86 8.42
CA ASP A 283 13.36 -9.64 6.98
C ASP A 283 12.20 -10.40 6.31
N GLY A 284 10.97 -9.98 6.59
CA GLY A 284 9.76 -10.56 6.02
C GLY A 284 9.46 -10.09 4.61
N TYR A 285 9.92 -8.90 4.24
CA TYR A 285 9.60 -8.29 2.96
C TYR A 285 10.28 -9.04 1.78
N PHE A 286 11.54 -9.37 1.91
CA PHE A 286 12.33 -10.00 0.84
C PHE A 286 12.56 -11.50 1.03
N PHE A 287 12.96 -11.92 2.22
CA PHE A 287 13.50 -13.25 2.45
C PHE A 287 12.47 -14.26 2.95
N ASN A 288 11.25 -13.85 3.22
CA ASN A 288 10.24 -14.84 3.54
C ASN A 288 9.83 -15.61 2.26
N ALA A 289 10.54 -16.70 1.98
CA ALA A 289 10.24 -17.58 0.85
C ALA A 289 8.84 -18.21 0.93
N VAL A 290 8.17 -18.11 2.06
CA VAL A 290 6.87 -18.72 2.33
C VAL A 290 5.73 -17.71 2.17
N GLY A 291 5.98 -16.42 2.54
CA GLY A 291 5.00 -15.34 2.37
C GLY A 291 5.15 -14.64 1.02
N ASN A 292 4.05 -14.17 0.48
CA ASN A 292 4.06 -13.30 -0.70
C ASN A 292 3.93 -11.83 -0.28
N HIS A 293 4.69 -11.41 0.74
CA HIS A 293 4.54 -10.14 1.45
C HIS A 293 4.76 -8.95 0.52
N ARG A 294 5.89 -8.91 -0.18
CA ARG A 294 6.21 -7.87 -1.16
C ARG A 294 5.09 -7.71 -2.21
N ILE A 295 4.60 -8.83 -2.74
CA ILE A 295 3.51 -8.83 -3.73
C ILE A 295 2.22 -8.27 -3.12
N LEU A 296 1.86 -8.72 -1.92
CA LEU A 296 0.66 -8.29 -1.19
C LEU A 296 0.68 -6.78 -0.94
N LEU A 297 1.79 -6.27 -0.40
CA LEU A 297 1.93 -4.86 -0.05
C LEU A 297 1.90 -3.94 -1.28
N LEU A 298 2.62 -4.31 -2.34
CA LEU A 298 2.65 -3.52 -3.57
C LEU A 298 1.28 -3.52 -4.28
N ASN A 299 0.63 -4.68 -4.41
CA ASN A 299 -0.71 -4.76 -4.98
C ASN A 299 -1.74 -3.97 -4.15
N ALA A 300 -1.62 -4.00 -2.82
CA ALA A 300 -2.50 -3.26 -1.93
C ALA A 300 -2.36 -1.74 -2.10
N VAL A 301 -1.12 -1.24 -2.22
CA VAL A 301 -0.88 0.19 -2.47
C VAL A 301 -1.45 0.62 -3.83
N ILE A 302 -1.31 -0.20 -4.88
CA ILE A 302 -1.95 0.09 -6.17
C ILE A 302 -3.47 0.20 -6.00
N TRP A 303 -4.09 -0.74 -5.30
CA TRP A 303 -5.52 -0.71 -5.06
C TRP A 303 -5.94 0.54 -4.28
N LEU A 304 -5.19 0.92 -3.24
CA LEU A 304 -5.44 2.13 -2.47
C LEU A 304 -5.28 3.40 -3.31
N ALA A 305 -4.27 3.44 -4.17
CA ALA A 305 -3.95 4.59 -5.01
C ALA A 305 -4.92 4.79 -6.18
N THR A 306 -5.61 3.73 -6.62
CA THR A 306 -6.65 3.85 -7.65
C THR A 306 -7.85 4.60 -7.09
N SER A 307 -8.31 5.65 -7.77
CA SER A 307 -9.53 6.35 -7.39
C SER A 307 -10.69 5.34 -7.36
N SER A 308 -11.42 5.28 -6.24
CA SER A 308 -12.81 4.84 -6.29
C SER A 308 -13.53 6.00 -6.98
N GLY A 309 -13.42 6.11 -8.28
CA GLY A 309 -14.29 7.02 -9.01
C GLY A 309 -15.70 6.81 -8.48
N LEU A 310 -16.57 7.80 -8.58
CA LEU A 310 -18.02 7.56 -8.52
C LEU A 310 -18.31 6.57 -9.67
N ALA A 311 -17.85 5.36 -9.49
CA ALA A 311 -17.94 4.25 -10.41
C ALA A 311 -19.27 3.55 -10.16
N THR A 312 -20.30 4.24 -10.47
CA THR A 312 -21.40 3.58 -11.15
C THR A 312 -20.98 3.10 -12.54
N ASP A 313 -19.81 3.58 -13.06
CA ASP A 313 -19.36 3.24 -14.40
C ASP A 313 -18.08 2.38 -14.49
N ASP A 314 -17.18 2.34 -13.48
CA ASP A 314 -15.93 1.58 -13.61
C ASP A 314 -15.91 0.19 -12.92
N ILE A 315 -16.92 -0.14 -12.10
CA ILE A 315 -16.99 -1.45 -11.41
C ILE A 315 -17.55 -2.55 -12.33
N MET A 316 -18.13 -2.19 -13.46
CA MET A 316 -18.72 -3.12 -14.44
C MET A 316 -18.58 -2.64 -15.89
N LYS A 317 -17.49 -1.99 -16.28
CA LYS A 317 -17.24 -1.94 -17.72
C LYS A 317 -16.85 -3.34 -18.15
N PRO A 318 -17.64 -3.99 -18.97
CA PRO A 318 -17.32 -5.35 -19.40
C PRO A 318 -15.95 -5.34 -20.04
N GLU A 319 -15.21 -6.41 -19.81
CA GLU A 319 -13.95 -6.63 -20.51
C GLU A 319 -14.22 -6.50 -22.03
N LEU A 320 -13.49 -5.61 -22.68
CA LEU A 320 -13.69 -5.39 -24.11
C LEU A 320 -13.54 -6.72 -24.85
N SER A 321 -14.54 -7.07 -25.67
CA SER A 321 -14.46 -8.24 -26.54
C SER A 321 -13.55 -7.97 -27.73
N VAL A 322 -12.25 -7.78 -27.44
CA VAL A 322 -11.19 -7.53 -28.42
C VAL A 322 -10.06 -8.52 -28.25
N ASN A 323 -9.33 -8.75 -29.33
CA ASN A 323 -8.06 -9.47 -29.33
C ASN A 323 -6.98 -8.63 -30.00
N ILE A 324 -5.73 -9.05 -29.91
CA ILE A 324 -4.61 -8.42 -30.62
C ILE A 324 -3.95 -9.37 -31.59
N TYR A 325 -3.43 -8.82 -32.69
CA TYR A 325 -2.66 -9.58 -33.68
C TYR A 325 -1.71 -8.69 -34.48
N PRO A 326 -0.61 -9.24 -34.99
CA PRO A 326 0.00 -10.49 -34.60
C PRO A 326 0.61 -10.38 -33.17
N ASN A 327 0.68 -11.48 -32.47
CA ASN A 327 1.40 -11.58 -31.20
C ASN A 327 1.99 -13.00 -31.11
N PRO A 328 3.32 -13.18 -31.18
CA PRO A 328 4.39 -12.15 -31.24
C PRO A 328 4.43 -11.30 -32.51
N SER A 329 4.96 -10.07 -32.40
CA SER A 329 5.06 -9.10 -33.50
C SER A 329 6.45 -8.46 -33.61
N SER A 330 6.81 -8.01 -34.82
CA SER A 330 8.04 -7.23 -35.08
C SER A 330 7.78 -5.73 -35.23
N ASP A 331 6.62 -5.33 -35.76
CA ASP A 331 6.39 -3.97 -36.22
C ASP A 331 5.16 -3.30 -35.60
N TYR A 332 3.99 -3.92 -35.80
CA TYR A 332 2.70 -3.37 -35.37
C TYR A 332 1.90 -4.44 -34.63
N VAL A 333 1.11 -3.98 -33.67
CA VAL A 333 0.05 -4.76 -33.04
C VAL A 333 -1.27 -4.10 -33.39
N TYR A 334 -2.21 -4.88 -33.88
CA TYR A 334 -3.56 -4.43 -34.26
C TYR A 334 -4.56 -4.93 -33.26
N VAL A 335 -5.61 -4.15 -33.04
CA VAL A 335 -6.77 -4.54 -32.24
C VAL A 335 -7.81 -5.17 -33.14
N GLN A 336 -8.14 -6.42 -32.89
CA GLN A 336 -9.23 -7.13 -33.57
C GLN A 336 -10.50 -6.97 -32.76
N SER A 337 -11.53 -6.36 -33.36
CA SER A 337 -12.86 -6.20 -32.79
C SER A 337 -13.92 -6.65 -33.78
N LYS A 338 -15.09 -7.03 -33.28
CA LYS A 338 -16.29 -7.27 -34.10
C LYS A 338 -16.95 -6.00 -34.61
N THR A 339 -16.53 -4.86 -34.10
CA THR A 339 -17.06 -3.52 -34.41
C THR A 339 -15.94 -2.62 -34.90
N SER A 340 -16.25 -1.64 -35.75
CA SER A 340 -15.27 -0.66 -36.28
C SER A 340 -14.95 0.44 -35.26
N GLU A 341 -14.80 0.09 -33.99
CA GLU A 341 -14.51 1.02 -32.92
C GLU A 341 -13.03 1.41 -32.89
N LYS A 342 -12.78 2.61 -32.39
CA LYS A 342 -11.43 3.11 -32.13
C LYS A 342 -11.18 3.12 -30.62
N TYR A 343 -9.93 2.95 -30.24
CA TYR A 343 -9.50 2.74 -28.88
C TYR A 343 -8.41 3.75 -28.50
N HIS A 344 -8.25 3.96 -27.21
CA HIS A 344 -7.05 4.54 -26.65
C HIS A 344 -6.09 3.38 -26.34
N LEU A 345 -4.94 3.37 -27.00
CA LEU A 345 -3.92 2.33 -26.84
C LEU A 345 -2.75 2.87 -26.03
N THR A 346 -2.39 2.19 -24.94
CA THR A 346 -1.23 2.53 -24.11
C THR A 346 -0.28 1.35 -24.05
N LEU A 347 0.95 1.51 -24.55
CA LEU A 347 2.02 0.54 -24.50
C LEU A 347 2.92 0.83 -23.32
N MET A 348 3.22 -0.20 -22.55
CA MET A 348 4.12 -0.14 -21.39
C MET A 348 5.21 -1.21 -21.52
N ASP A 349 6.38 -0.96 -20.95
CA ASP A 349 7.42 -1.97 -20.77
C ASP A 349 7.11 -2.89 -19.57
N SER A 350 8.01 -3.85 -19.30
CA SER A 350 7.86 -4.81 -18.20
C SER A 350 7.95 -4.17 -16.81
N SER A 351 8.41 -2.92 -16.70
CA SER A 351 8.43 -2.14 -15.45
C SER A 351 7.13 -1.34 -15.23
N GLY A 352 6.21 -1.34 -16.20
CA GLY A 352 4.98 -0.54 -16.17
C GLY A 352 5.17 0.90 -16.68
N LYS A 353 6.38 1.25 -17.14
CA LYS A 353 6.63 2.57 -17.74
C LYS A 353 5.88 2.71 -19.05
N VAL A 354 5.09 3.76 -19.17
CA VAL A 354 4.39 4.08 -20.43
C VAL A 354 5.40 4.50 -21.50
N LEU A 355 5.45 3.75 -22.57
CA LEU A 355 6.31 4.01 -23.72
C LEU A 355 5.58 4.80 -24.80
N GLN A 356 4.29 4.56 -24.97
CA GLN A 356 3.45 5.19 -25.98
C GLN A 356 1.99 5.20 -25.53
N SER A 357 1.27 6.29 -25.83
CA SER A 357 -0.17 6.40 -25.56
C SER A 357 -0.82 7.13 -26.74
N ILE A 358 -1.73 6.45 -27.45
CA ILE A 358 -2.32 6.95 -28.70
C ILE A 358 -3.85 6.85 -28.60
N PRO A 359 -4.57 7.97 -28.70
CA PRO A 359 -6.03 7.96 -28.77
C PRO A 359 -6.54 7.63 -30.18
N ASN A 360 -7.79 7.20 -30.27
CA ASN A 360 -8.55 7.02 -31.51
C ASN A 360 -7.87 6.13 -32.58
N THR A 361 -7.25 5.03 -32.16
CA THR A 361 -6.55 4.11 -33.05
C THR A 361 -6.97 2.65 -32.82
N ASP A 362 -6.67 1.79 -33.77
CA ASP A 362 -6.83 0.34 -33.72
C ASP A 362 -5.49 -0.37 -33.90
N LYS A 363 -4.38 0.37 -33.93
CA LYS A 363 -3.04 -0.21 -34.03
C LYS A 363 -2.00 0.62 -33.30
N ILE A 364 -0.93 -0.04 -32.89
CA ILE A 364 0.22 0.61 -32.24
C ILE A 364 1.52 0.06 -32.86
N SER A 365 2.48 0.96 -33.11
CA SER A 365 3.81 0.56 -33.60
C SER A 365 4.69 0.17 -32.43
N ILE A 366 5.40 -0.95 -32.58
CA ILE A 366 6.44 -1.41 -31.66
C ILE A 366 7.82 -1.48 -32.32
N THR A 367 7.94 -0.95 -33.53
CA THR A 367 9.15 -1.05 -34.37
C THR A 367 10.41 -0.52 -33.68
N SER A 368 10.29 0.61 -32.98
CA SER A 368 11.42 1.31 -32.34
C SER A 368 11.87 0.71 -30.99
N TYR A 369 11.17 -0.30 -30.50
CA TYR A 369 11.48 -0.86 -29.18
C TYR A 369 12.33 -2.12 -29.31
N PRO A 370 13.17 -2.45 -28.31
CA PRO A 370 13.95 -3.70 -28.27
C PRO A 370 13.07 -4.96 -28.27
N LYS A 371 13.66 -6.10 -28.59
CA LYS A 371 13.00 -7.41 -28.40
C LYS A 371 12.71 -7.61 -26.92
N GLY A 372 11.52 -8.11 -26.60
CA GLY A 372 11.11 -8.29 -25.21
C GLY A 372 9.60 -8.36 -25.01
N ILE A 373 9.21 -8.31 -23.75
CA ILE A 373 7.81 -8.35 -23.33
C ILE A 373 7.34 -6.93 -23.02
N TYR A 374 6.17 -6.59 -23.55
CA TYR A 374 5.45 -5.33 -23.34
C TYR A 374 4.02 -5.60 -22.91
N TYR A 375 3.37 -4.60 -22.37
CA TYR A 375 1.95 -4.65 -21.99
C TYR A 375 1.19 -3.60 -22.77
N LEU A 376 0.09 -4.00 -23.40
CA LEU A 376 -0.79 -3.12 -24.15
C LEU A 376 -2.13 -3.01 -23.46
N VAL A 377 -2.47 -1.81 -23.01
CA VAL A 377 -3.80 -1.45 -22.50
C VAL A 377 -4.65 -0.91 -23.63
N ILE A 378 -5.80 -1.48 -23.86
CA ILE A 378 -6.80 -1.08 -24.84
C ILE A 378 -8.00 -0.55 -24.08
N LYS A 379 -8.40 0.69 -24.31
CA LYS A 379 -9.51 1.35 -23.60
C LYS A 379 -10.42 2.10 -24.57
N ASN A 380 -11.74 2.11 -24.31
CA ASN A 380 -12.73 3.02 -24.88
C ASN A 380 -13.81 3.33 -23.83
N ASP A 381 -14.90 3.99 -24.24
CA ASP A 381 -16.02 4.37 -23.36
C ASP A 381 -16.76 3.15 -22.78
N LYS A 382 -16.63 1.97 -23.42
CA LYS A 382 -17.33 0.74 -23.03
C LYS A 382 -16.52 -0.16 -22.09
N GLY A 383 -15.20 0.03 -22.03
CA GLY A 383 -14.36 -0.80 -21.16
C GLY A 383 -12.86 -0.71 -21.46
N PHE A 384 -12.13 -1.65 -20.89
CA PHE A 384 -10.70 -1.81 -21.17
C PHE A 384 -10.31 -3.30 -21.23
N LYS A 385 -9.15 -3.57 -21.81
CA LYS A 385 -8.52 -4.89 -21.80
C LYS A 385 -7.01 -4.78 -21.90
N ASN A 386 -6.31 -5.65 -21.18
CA ASN A 386 -4.86 -5.70 -21.14
C ASN A 386 -4.34 -6.93 -21.89
N PHE A 387 -3.24 -6.75 -22.60
CA PHE A 387 -2.57 -7.82 -23.33
C PHE A 387 -1.07 -7.81 -23.09
N LYS A 388 -0.51 -9.00 -22.93
CA LYS A 388 0.93 -9.19 -23.04
C LYS A 388 1.31 -9.23 -24.52
N VAL A 389 2.28 -8.41 -24.93
CA VAL A 389 2.80 -8.32 -26.29
C VAL A 389 4.24 -8.81 -26.29
N GLU A 390 4.56 -9.76 -27.17
CA GLU A 390 5.92 -10.24 -27.38
C GLU A 390 6.49 -9.61 -28.64
N LYS A 391 7.59 -8.84 -28.50
CA LYS A 391 8.36 -8.26 -29.59
C LYS A 391 9.48 -9.21 -30.01
N LYS A 392 9.50 -9.63 -31.30
CA LYS A 392 10.54 -10.47 -31.91
C LYS A 392 11.79 -9.70 -32.32
#